data_7f76c56cc89e09d31669c5dd9cccc078
#
_entry.id   7f76c56cc89e09d31669c5dd9cccc078
#
_cell.length_a   1.000
_cell.length_b   1.000
_cell.length_c   1.000
_cell.angle_alpha   90.00
_cell.angle_beta   90.00
_cell.angle_gamma   90.00
#
_symmetry.space_group_name_H-M   'P 1'
#
loop_
_entity.id
_entity.type
_entity.pdbx_description
1 polymer ?
#
loop_
_entity_poly.entity_id
_entity_poly.type
_entity_poly.pdbx_seq_one_letter_code
_entity_poly.pdbx_strand_id
1 'polypeptide(L)'
;MEKKIIYTAAIWALTAVFSASAWYYSWIIHTNAVFEPLISRLELDLKKEREKNIILTQLLTKQKEEQTSQRSNSFEGMDFETDDSLQKFLNPENGFNNKKYIPQSLEKISSNVIYDSKWWNQVLRKEAKDALEEMWKKFEQETWEKINVVSAYRSYDYQVWIKRWWCPDNLCANPGFSEHQTGLVVDLWSASSKDNWYSNVKLKKYFSWLNENAHKFGFHNTYQKWRDVDWYEIEPWHWRYLWVELATYLRENNLTFAEFYKEKTKNEKK
;
A
#
# COMPACT_ATOMS: atom_id res chain seq x y z
N MET A 1 91.04 1.82 23.53
CA MET A 1 90.45 2.11 22.23
C MET A 1 88.97 1.79 22.22
N GLU A 2 88.46 0.67 22.75
CA GLU A 2 87.10 0.23 22.76
C GLU A 2 86.04 1.17 23.37
N LYS A 3 86.36 1.78 24.54
CA LYS A 3 85.38 2.71 25.18
C LYS A 3 85.05 3.95 24.35
N LYS A 4 85.98 4.46 23.54
CA LYS A 4 85.76 5.62 22.67
C LYS A 4 84.77 5.24 21.50
N ILE A 5 84.93 4.04 21.00
CA ILE A 5 84.08 3.56 19.89
C ILE A 5 82.62 3.39 20.39
N ILE A 6 82.43 2.85 21.61
CA ILE A 6 81.08 2.65 22.21
C ILE A 6 80.42 4.02 22.47
N TYR A 7 81.16 5.00 22.99
CA TYR A 7 80.55 6.35 23.18
C TYR A 7 80.20 7.04 21.90
N THR A 8 81.02 6.91 20.85
CA THR A 8 80.67 7.48 19.51
C THR A 8 79.44 6.80 18.88
N ALA A 9 79.35 5.50 18.96
CA ALA A 9 78.22 4.76 18.47
C ALA A 9 76.91 5.11 19.22
N ALA A 10 76.96 5.28 20.54
CA ALA A 10 75.81 5.71 21.35
C ALA A 10 75.34 7.13 21.01
N ILE A 11 76.26 8.07 20.76
CA ILE A 11 75.94 9.43 20.33
C ILE A 11 75.31 9.45 18.97
N TRP A 12 75.77 8.65 18.01
CA TRP A 12 75.17 8.53 16.69
C TRP A 12 73.81 7.89 16.78
N ALA A 13 73.56 6.88 17.58
CA ALA A 13 72.26 6.28 17.80
C ALA A 13 71.28 7.28 18.41
N LEU A 14 71.65 8.02 19.41
CA LEU A 14 70.80 9.06 20.02
C LEU A 14 70.51 10.20 19.07
N THR A 15 71.45 10.67 18.26
CA THR A 15 71.21 11.70 17.25
C THR A 15 70.24 11.18 16.11
N ALA A 16 70.35 9.91 15.71
CA ALA A 16 69.44 9.32 14.75
C ALA A 16 68.03 9.20 15.30
N VAL A 17 67.83 8.80 16.56
CA VAL A 17 66.49 8.73 17.21
C VAL A 17 65.94 10.14 17.39
N PHE A 18 66.68 11.13 17.77
CA PHE A 18 66.25 12.52 17.90
C PHE A 18 65.84 13.11 16.52
N SER A 19 66.61 12.86 15.50
CA SER A 19 66.30 13.33 14.15
C SER A 19 65.04 12.64 13.58
N ALA A 20 64.87 11.33 13.79
CA ALA A 20 63.69 10.59 13.37
C ALA A 20 62.40 11.05 14.10
N SER A 21 62.50 11.30 15.42
CA SER A 21 61.38 11.83 16.18
C SER A 21 61.02 13.27 15.79
N ALA A 22 62.02 14.12 15.57
CA ALA A 22 61.80 15.50 15.09
C ALA A 22 61.13 15.50 13.69
N TRP A 23 61.54 14.59 12.82
CA TRP A 23 60.94 14.43 11.49
C TRP A 23 59.50 13.93 11.58
N TYR A 24 59.20 12.97 12.45
CA TYR A 24 57.87 12.44 12.72
C TYR A 24 56.94 13.51 13.28
N TYR A 25 57.39 14.29 14.27
CA TYR A 25 56.57 15.40 14.79
C TYR A 25 56.36 16.51 13.78
N SER A 26 57.37 16.86 12.98
CA SER A 26 57.22 17.84 11.89
C SER A 26 56.23 17.36 10.84
N TRP A 27 56.24 16.06 10.49
CA TRP A 27 55.29 15.46 9.57
C TRP A 27 53.86 15.49 10.11
N ILE A 28 53.68 15.14 11.41
CA ILE A 28 52.35 15.23 12.06
C ILE A 28 51.82 16.67 12.06
N ILE A 29 52.66 17.63 12.43
CA ILE A 29 52.24 19.04 12.46
C ILE A 29 51.89 19.52 11.06
N HIS A 30 52.67 19.16 10.07
CA HIS A 30 52.39 19.55 8.68
C HIS A 30 51.13 18.90 8.11
N THR A 31 50.91 17.60 8.35
CA THR A 31 49.71 16.90 7.92
C THR A 31 48.47 17.47 8.62
N ASN A 32 48.52 17.72 9.92
CA ASN A 32 47.38 18.33 10.61
C ASN A 32 47.08 19.75 10.13
N ALA A 33 48.13 20.56 9.86
CA ALA A 33 47.96 21.92 9.32
C ALA A 33 47.27 21.94 7.93
N VAL A 34 47.43 20.88 7.14
CA VAL A 34 46.81 20.76 5.80
C VAL A 34 45.41 20.16 5.91
N PHE A 35 45.21 19.12 6.71
CA PHE A 35 43.96 18.37 6.75
C PHE A 35 42.90 18.98 7.68
N GLU A 36 43.29 19.60 8.80
CA GLU A 36 42.31 20.21 9.73
C GLU A 36 41.41 21.27 9.06
N PRO A 37 41.90 22.21 8.25
CA PRO A 37 41.03 23.17 7.55
C PRO A 37 40.12 22.50 6.54
N LEU A 38 40.55 21.42 5.88
CA LEU A 38 39.74 20.67 4.91
C LEU A 38 38.64 19.91 5.62
N ILE A 39 38.94 19.23 6.74
CA ILE A 39 37.95 18.51 7.56
C ILE A 39 36.89 19.50 8.06
N SER A 40 37.32 20.62 8.66
CA SER A 40 36.42 21.65 9.18
C SER A 40 35.47 22.21 8.08
N ARG A 41 36.00 22.37 6.87
CA ARG A 41 35.18 22.83 5.72
C ARG A 41 34.15 21.77 5.29
N LEU A 42 34.56 20.50 5.22
CA LEU A 42 33.67 19.38 4.88
C LEU A 42 32.57 19.19 5.93
N GLU A 43 32.89 19.34 7.21
CA GLU A 43 31.91 19.28 8.30
C GLU A 43 30.89 20.41 8.20
N LEU A 44 31.35 21.63 7.88
CA LEU A 44 30.43 22.77 7.68
C LEU A 44 29.53 22.56 6.49
N ASP A 45 30.04 22.07 5.37
CA ASP A 45 29.26 21.81 4.17
C ASP A 45 28.24 20.65 4.40
N LEU A 46 28.66 19.61 5.12
CA LEU A 46 27.78 18.52 5.52
C LEU A 46 26.66 19.02 6.46
N LYS A 47 26.97 19.90 7.39
CA LYS A 47 25.95 20.51 8.27
C LYS A 47 24.95 21.32 7.48
N LYS A 48 25.39 22.16 6.54
CA LYS A 48 24.48 22.93 5.66
C LYS A 48 23.56 22.03 4.83
N GLU A 49 24.10 20.94 4.29
CA GLU A 49 23.31 20.01 3.49
C GLU A 49 22.29 19.25 4.35
N ARG A 50 22.63 18.89 5.58
CA ARG A 50 21.67 18.31 6.54
C ARG A 50 20.55 19.30 6.88
N GLU A 51 20.86 20.54 7.17
CA GLU A 51 19.87 21.58 7.46
C GLU A 51 18.93 21.79 6.27
N LYS A 52 19.47 21.86 5.06
CA LYS A 52 18.68 21.96 3.81
C LYS A 52 17.74 20.75 3.62
N ASN A 53 18.21 19.53 3.89
CA ASN A 53 17.41 18.32 3.79
C ASN A 53 16.27 18.28 4.83
N ILE A 54 16.52 18.79 6.04
CA ILE A 54 15.48 18.90 7.08
C ILE A 54 14.37 19.87 6.61
N ILE A 55 14.73 21.05 6.11
CA ILE A 55 13.78 22.03 5.62
C ILE A 55 12.97 21.47 4.45
N LEU A 56 13.63 20.81 3.49
CA LEU A 56 12.96 20.18 2.36
C LEU A 56 11.96 19.10 2.80
N THR A 57 12.34 18.28 3.76
CA THR A 57 11.46 17.25 4.33
C THR A 57 10.22 17.88 4.99
N GLN A 58 10.41 18.96 5.76
CA GLN A 58 9.29 19.67 6.39
C GLN A 58 8.34 20.30 5.35
N LEU A 59 8.87 20.91 4.30
CA LEU A 59 8.06 21.46 3.21
C LEU A 59 7.26 20.39 2.47
N LEU A 60 7.89 19.26 2.15
CA LEU A 60 7.22 18.13 1.51
C LEU A 60 6.11 17.54 2.40
N THR A 61 6.36 17.42 3.71
CA THR A 61 5.35 16.95 4.67
C THR A 61 4.16 17.88 4.71
N LYS A 62 4.41 19.20 4.84
CA LYS A 62 3.34 20.22 4.85
C LYS A 62 2.53 20.23 3.55
N GLN A 63 3.19 20.15 2.41
CA GLN A 63 2.51 20.09 1.11
C GLN A 63 1.63 18.84 0.99
N LYS A 64 2.12 17.69 1.49
CA LYS A 64 1.35 16.45 1.53
C LYS A 64 0.12 16.55 2.43
N GLU A 65 0.25 17.17 3.61
CA GLU A 65 -0.87 17.40 4.53
C GLU A 65 -1.93 18.31 3.92
N GLU A 66 -1.52 19.42 3.26
CA GLU A 66 -2.43 20.32 2.55
C GLU A 66 -3.17 19.62 1.40
N GLN A 67 -2.47 18.80 0.59
CA GLN A 67 -3.09 18.01 -0.47
C GLN A 67 -4.08 16.97 0.09
N THR A 68 -3.73 16.31 1.19
CA THR A 68 -4.59 15.32 1.84
C THR A 68 -5.85 15.98 2.38
N SER A 69 -5.72 17.17 3.02
CA SER A 69 -6.85 17.95 3.51
C SER A 69 -7.78 18.42 2.38
N GLN A 70 -7.23 18.91 1.27
CA GLN A 70 -8.01 19.30 0.10
C GLN A 70 -8.76 18.12 -0.51
N ARG A 71 -8.10 16.94 -0.65
CA ARG A 71 -8.75 15.71 -1.13
C ARG A 71 -9.82 15.20 -0.16
N SER A 72 -9.60 15.29 1.15
CA SER A 72 -10.64 14.91 2.12
C SER A 72 -11.91 15.75 1.95
N ASN A 73 -11.78 17.04 1.71
CA ASN A 73 -12.91 17.93 1.47
C ASN A 73 -13.65 17.61 0.15
N SER A 74 -12.96 17.03 -0.85
CA SER A 74 -13.61 16.62 -2.11
C SER A 74 -14.56 15.43 -1.97
N PHE A 75 -14.55 14.76 -0.81
CA PHE A 75 -15.43 13.63 -0.49
C PHE A 75 -16.57 14.03 0.47
N GLU A 76 -16.92 15.31 0.57
CA GLU A 76 -18.10 15.76 1.30
C GLU A 76 -19.39 15.45 0.52
N GLY A 77 -20.45 15.09 1.25
CA GLY A 77 -21.76 14.79 0.64
C GLY A 77 -21.81 13.47 -0.12
N MET A 78 -20.92 12.54 0.17
CA MET A 78 -20.97 11.19 -0.43
C MET A 78 -22.21 10.44 0.03
N ASP A 79 -22.85 9.77 -0.91
CA ASP A 79 -24.05 8.97 -0.65
C ASP A 79 -23.68 7.52 -0.28
N PHE A 80 -23.66 7.24 1.02
CA PHE A 80 -23.44 5.88 1.55
C PHE A 80 -24.74 5.08 1.70
N GLU A 81 -25.92 5.69 1.52
CA GLU A 81 -27.20 5.13 1.92
C GLU A 81 -28.07 4.66 0.74
N THR A 82 -27.98 5.32 -0.40
CA THR A 82 -28.77 4.92 -1.58
C THR A 82 -28.24 3.59 -2.14
N ASP A 83 -29.16 2.66 -2.43
CA ASP A 83 -28.82 1.31 -2.87
C ASP A 83 -28.00 1.27 -4.16
N ASP A 84 -28.23 2.22 -5.10
CA ASP A 84 -27.52 2.32 -6.38
C ASP A 84 -26.24 3.17 -6.32
N SER A 85 -25.92 3.74 -5.16
CA SER A 85 -24.71 4.53 -5.00
C SER A 85 -23.44 3.67 -5.18
N LEU A 86 -22.43 4.24 -5.86
CA LEU A 86 -21.10 3.62 -5.96
C LEU A 86 -20.45 3.51 -4.58
N GLN A 87 -20.82 4.41 -3.66
CA GLN A 87 -20.31 4.49 -2.31
C GLN A 87 -21.18 3.77 -1.28
N LYS A 88 -22.25 3.05 -1.70
CA LYS A 88 -23.11 2.32 -0.77
C LYS A 88 -22.28 1.55 0.25
N PHE A 89 -22.39 1.94 1.52
CA PHE A 89 -21.66 1.27 2.59
C PHE A 89 -22.46 0.07 3.10
N LEU A 90 -21.80 -1.08 3.20
CA LEU A 90 -22.40 -2.34 3.64
C LEU A 90 -21.54 -3.00 4.70
N ASN A 91 -22.19 -3.43 5.79
CA ASN A 91 -21.60 -4.21 6.86
C ASN A 91 -22.73 -4.99 7.56
N PRO A 92 -22.50 -5.77 8.64
CA PRO A 92 -23.57 -6.48 9.33
C PRO A 92 -24.70 -5.60 9.87
N GLU A 93 -24.48 -4.31 10.08
CA GLU A 93 -25.45 -3.35 10.62
C GLU A 93 -26.12 -2.52 9.50
N ASN A 94 -25.41 -2.27 8.41
CA ASN A 94 -25.88 -1.46 7.28
C ASN A 94 -26.06 -2.34 6.04
N GLY A 95 -27.28 -2.65 5.69
CA GLY A 95 -27.61 -3.41 4.51
C GLY A 95 -28.24 -2.54 3.41
N PHE A 96 -28.65 -3.18 2.32
CA PHE A 96 -29.50 -2.54 1.31
C PHE A 96 -30.84 -2.14 1.91
N ASN A 97 -31.39 -1.00 1.51
CA ASN A 97 -32.76 -0.59 1.85
C ASN A 97 -33.75 -1.58 1.24
N ASN A 98 -33.62 -1.87 -0.05
CA ASN A 98 -34.25 -3.01 -0.67
C ASN A 98 -33.32 -4.23 -0.57
N LYS A 99 -33.58 -5.15 0.34
CA LYS A 99 -32.73 -6.36 0.52
C LYS A 99 -32.52 -7.16 -0.77
N LYS A 100 -33.46 -7.11 -1.71
CA LYS A 100 -33.39 -7.77 -3.02
C LYS A 100 -32.95 -6.83 -4.13
N TYR A 101 -32.29 -5.72 -3.80
CA TYR A 101 -31.76 -4.78 -4.80
C TYR A 101 -30.94 -5.50 -5.88
N ILE A 102 -31.14 -5.10 -7.12
CA ILE A 102 -30.42 -5.57 -8.30
C ILE A 102 -29.91 -4.34 -9.06
N PRO A 103 -28.61 -4.19 -9.30
CA PRO A 103 -28.06 -3.10 -10.10
C PRO A 103 -28.57 -3.12 -11.54
N GLN A 104 -28.84 -1.94 -12.11
CA GLN A 104 -29.45 -1.84 -13.45
C GLN A 104 -28.45 -2.12 -14.59
N SER A 105 -27.18 -1.76 -14.43
CA SER A 105 -26.15 -1.81 -15.49
C SER A 105 -25.19 -2.99 -15.36
N LEU A 106 -25.71 -4.17 -15.06
CA LEU A 106 -24.88 -5.39 -14.99
C LEU A 106 -24.49 -5.86 -16.40
N GLU A 107 -23.20 -5.94 -16.65
CA GLU A 107 -22.61 -6.41 -17.89
C GLU A 107 -21.69 -7.61 -17.66
N LYS A 108 -21.65 -8.50 -18.66
CA LYS A 108 -20.76 -9.67 -18.60
C LYS A 108 -19.31 -9.25 -18.66
N ILE A 109 -18.52 -9.80 -17.75
CA ILE A 109 -17.05 -9.73 -17.83
C ILE A 109 -16.63 -10.63 -19.01
N SER A 110 -16.17 -10.02 -20.08
CA SER A 110 -15.78 -10.73 -21.30
C SER A 110 -14.51 -10.08 -21.88
N SER A 111 -13.37 -10.50 -21.39
CA SER A 111 -12.09 -10.07 -21.93
C SER A 111 -11.19 -11.26 -22.18
N ASN A 112 -10.40 -11.20 -23.26
CA ASN A 112 -9.40 -12.23 -23.53
C ASN A 112 -8.27 -12.28 -22.49
N VAL A 113 -8.17 -11.24 -21.65
CA VAL A 113 -7.19 -11.17 -20.57
C VAL A 113 -7.72 -11.65 -19.21
N ILE A 114 -9.04 -11.84 -19.09
CA ILE A 114 -9.68 -12.34 -17.88
C ILE A 114 -9.98 -13.82 -18.03
N TYR A 115 -9.51 -14.63 -17.10
CA TYR A 115 -9.86 -16.04 -17.02
C TYR A 115 -11.01 -16.21 -16.01
N ASP A 116 -12.20 -16.51 -16.50
CA ASP A 116 -13.34 -16.87 -15.66
C ASP A 116 -13.30 -18.37 -15.38
N SER A 117 -13.07 -18.74 -14.13
CA SER A 117 -12.97 -20.14 -13.69
C SER A 117 -14.33 -20.82 -13.53
N LYS A 118 -15.42 -20.09 -13.62
CA LYS A 118 -16.78 -20.60 -13.43
C LYS A 118 -17.51 -20.76 -14.75
N TRP A 119 -18.36 -21.77 -14.80
CA TRP A 119 -19.18 -22.11 -15.96
C TRP A 119 -20.25 -21.06 -16.29
N TRP A 120 -20.63 -20.22 -15.31
CA TRP A 120 -21.60 -19.14 -15.49
C TRP A 120 -20.91 -17.80 -15.70
N ASN A 121 -21.56 -16.97 -16.46
CA ASN A 121 -21.10 -15.63 -16.75
C ASN A 121 -21.01 -14.81 -15.45
N GLN A 122 -19.82 -14.35 -15.12
CA GLN A 122 -19.61 -13.33 -14.10
C GLN A 122 -20.05 -11.98 -14.67
N VAL A 123 -20.78 -11.20 -13.89
CA VAL A 123 -21.25 -9.87 -14.29
C VAL A 123 -20.85 -8.83 -13.25
N LEU A 124 -20.62 -7.61 -13.71
CA LEU A 124 -20.38 -6.43 -12.88
C LEU A 124 -21.19 -5.26 -13.42
N ARG A 125 -21.36 -4.23 -12.61
CA ARG A 125 -21.76 -2.93 -13.13
C ARG A 125 -20.74 -2.47 -14.17
N LYS A 126 -21.24 -1.77 -15.20
CA LYS A 126 -20.44 -1.34 -16.35
C LYS A 126 -19.15 -0.63 -15.93
N GLU A 127 -19.23 0.29 -14.97
CA GLU A 127 -18.09 1.09 -14.49
C GLU A 127 -16.99 0.20 -13.90
N ALA A 128 -17.38 -0.75 -13.04
CA ALA A 128 -16.44 -1.69 -12.42
C ALA A 128 -15.88 -2.68 -13.44
N LYS A 129 -16.71 -3.12 -14.40
CA LYS A 129 -16.28 -4.02 -15.47
C LYS A 129 -15.22 -3.36 -16.37
N ASP A 130 -15.49 -2.15 -16.85
CA ASP A 130 -14.58 -1.43 -17.73
C ASP A 130 -13.22 -1.17 -17.02
N ALA A 131 -13.27 -0.73 -15.76
CA ALA A 131 -12.08 -0.54 -14.93
C ALA A 131 -11.31 -1.84 -14.68
N LEU A 132 -12.01 -2.95 -14.46
CA LEU A 132 -11.42 -4.27 -14.29
C LEU A 132 -10.65 -4.69 -15.55
N GLU A 133 -11.27 -4.52 -16.72
CA GLU A 133 -10.65 -4.90 -17.99
C GLU A 133 -9.38 -4.09 -18.27
N GLU A 134 -9.36 -2.79 -17.96
CA GLU A 134 -8.15 -1.97 -18.07
C GLU A 134 -7.07 -2.40 -17.06
N MET A 135 -7.45 -2.68 -15.82
CA MET A 135 -6.52 -3.17 -14.80
C MET A 135 -5.86 -4.48 -15.24
N TRP A 136 -6.63 -5.39 -15.85
CA TRP A 136 -6.11 -6.69 -16.30
C TRP A 136 -5.23 -6.62 -17.53
N LYS A 137 -5.53 -5.74 -18.47
CA LYS A 137 -4.61 -5.47 -19.59
C LYS A 137 -3.24 -5.05 -19.07
N LYS A 138 -3.22 -4.17 -18.07
CA LYS A 138 -1.99 -3.70 -17.44
C LYS A 138 -1.27 -4.82 -16.69
N PHE A 139 -2.02 -5.62 -15.93
CA PHE A 139 -1.47 -6.78 -15.22
C PHE A 139 -0.82 -7.78 -16.20
N GLU A 140 -1.52 -8.15 -17.28
CA GLU A 140 -0.98 -9.07 -18.29
C GLU A 140 0.27 -8.51 -18.97
N GLN A 141 0.29 -7.23 -19.29
CA GLN A 141 1.47 -6.57 -19.89
C GLN A 141 2.71 -6.64 -18.97
N GLU A 142 2.52 -6.53 -17.66
CA GLU A 142 3.63 -6.49 -16.71
C GLU A 142 4.03 -7.87 -16.18
N THR A 143 3.10 -8.81 -16.14
CA THR A 143 3.32 -10.12 -15.50
C THR A 143 3.32 -11.30 -16.46
N TRP A 144 2.80 -11.12 -17.69
CA TRP A 144 2.54 -12.18 -18.69
C TRP A 144 1.56 -13.25 -18.19
N GLU A 145 0.75 -12.90 -17.18
CA GLU A 145 -0.20 -13.80 -16.54
C GLU A 145 -1.63 -13.27 -16.68
N LYS A 146 -2.58 -14.18 -16.73
CA LYS A 146 -4.01 -13.86 -16.72
C LYS A 146 -4.59 -14.00 -15.32
N ILE A 147 -5.67 -13.30 -15.08
CA ILE A 147 -6.36 -13.29 -13.80
C ILE A 147 -7.57 -14.21 -13.84
N ASN A 148 -7.81 -14.84 -12.70
CA ASN A 148 -8.96 -15.67 -12.46
C ASN A 148 -9.98 -14.89 -11.62
N VAL A 149 -11.13 -14.56 -12.21
CA VAL A 149 -12.28 -14.02 -11.49
C VAL A 149 -13.06 -15.20 -10.90
N VAL A 150 -13.04 -15.30 -9.58
CA VAL A 150 -13.69 -16.41 -8.85
C VAL A 150 -15.16 -16.09 -8.58
N SER A 151 -15.46 -14.84 -8.23
CA SER A 151 -16.79 -14.37 -7.93
C SER A 151 -16.89 -12.88 -8.27
N ALA A 152 -18.04 -12.46 -8.80
CA ALA A 152 -18.35 -11.05 -9.06
C ALA A 152 -19.71 -10.71 -8.44
N TYR A 153 -20.69 -10.21 -9.20
CA TYR A 153 -22.01 -9.97 -8.67
C TYR A 153 -22.65 -11.22 -8.08
N ARG A 154 -23.22 -11.08 -6.89
CA ARG A 154 -24.01 -12.11 -6.21
C ARG A 154 -25.41 -11.56 -5.88
N SER A 155 -26.46 -12.19 -6.43
CA SER A 155 -27.83 -11.81 -6.09
C SER A 155 -28.17 -12.14 -4.63
N TYR A 156 -29.24 -11.52 -4.12
CA TYR A 156 -29.79 -11.86 -2.80
C TYR A 156 -30.03 -13.37 -2.65
N ASP A 157 -30.72 -13.98 -3.62
CA ASP A 157 -31.07 -15.40 -3.54
C ASP A 157 -29.84 -16.32 -3.61
N TYR A 158 -28.82 -15.94 -4.38
CA TYR A 158 -27.54 -16.66 -4.40
C TYR A 158 -26.81 -16.54 -3.04
N GLN A 159 -26.85 -15.37 -2.42
CA GLN A 159 -26.28 -15.18 -1.08
C GLN A 159 -27.03 -15.99 -0.01
N VAL A 160 -28.38 -16.13 -0.10
CA VAL A 160 -29.17 -17.04 0.75
C VAL A 160 -28.65 -18.48 0.61
N TRP A 161 -28.41 -18.93 -0.62
CA TRP A 161 -27.89 -20.27 -0.88
C TRP A 161 -26.51 -20.48 -0.28
N ILE A 162 -25.55 -19.55 -0.48
CA ILE A 162 -24.21 -19.60 0.11
C ILE A 162 -24.30 -19.70 1.64
N LYS A 163 -25.06 -18.82 2.25
CA LYS A 163 -25.17 -18.71 3.70
C LYS A 163 -25.74 -19.98 4.32
N ARG A 164 -26.73 -20.58 3.68
CA ARG A 164 -27.40 -21.78 4.19
C ARG A 164 -26.48 -23.00 4.24
N TRP A 165 -25.55 -23.13 3.29
CA TRP A 165 -24.88 -24.40 3.09
C TRP A 165 -23.46 -24.48 3.64
N TRP A 166 -22.73 -23.38 3.75
CA TRP A 166 -21.31 -23.54 4.07
C TRP A 166 -20.54 -22.28 4.53
N CYS A 167 -21.12 -21.12 4.65
CA CYS A 167 -20.36 -19.92 4.93
C CYS A 167 -20.68 -19.28 6.29
N PRO A 168 -19.72 -19.23 7.24
CA PRO A 168 -19.92 -18.67 8.56
C PRO A 168 -20.01 -17.13 8.54
N ASP A 169 -20.53 -16.53 9.62
CA ASP A 169 -20.80 -15.09 9.73
C ASP A 169 -19.54 -14.22 9.64
N ASN A 170 -18.39 -14.74 10.00
CA ASN A 170 -17.12 -14.02 9.94
C ASN A 170 -16.48 -13.95 8.54
N LEU A 171 -16.99 -14.77 7.59
CA LEU A 171 -16.52 -14.82 6.20
C LEU A 171 -17.58 -14.41 5.19
N CYS A 172 -18.86 -14.46 5.57
CA CYS A 172 -19.93 -14.18 4.63
C CYS A 172 -21.00 -13.27 5.21
N ALA A 173 -21.27 -12.21 4.51
CA ALA A 173 -22.37 -11.31 4.80
C ALA A 173 -23.71 -12.03 4.72
N ASN A 174 -24.67 -11.57 5.50
CA ASN A 174 -26.07 -11.97 5.39
C ASN A 174 -26.64 -11.51 4.05
N PRO A 175 -27.67 -12.21 3.49
CA PRO A 175 -28.37 -11.76 2.30
C PRO A 175 -28.91 -10.33 2.46
N GLY A 176 -28.62 -9.48 1.47
CA GLY A 176 -28.93 -8.05 1.54
C GLY A 176 -27.92 -7.18 2.30
N PHE A 177 -26.75 -7.75 2.67
CA PHE A 177 -25.65 -7.05 3.35
C PHE A 177 -24.29 -7.29 2.66
N SER A 178 -24.25 -8.04 1.57
CA SER A 178 -23.04 -8.40 0.86
C SER A 178 -22.62 -7.30 -0.13
N GLU A 179 -21.36 -6.90 -0.09
CA GLU A 179 -20.78 -5.98 -1.08
C GLU A 179 -20.89 -6.51 -2.52
N HIS A 180 -20.83 -7.82 -2.73
CA HIS A 180 -21.02 -8.41 -4.07
C HIS A 180 -22.38 -8.10 -4.69
N GLN A 181 -23.42 -7.82 -3.88
CA GLN A 181 -24.72 -7.45 -4.38
C GLN A 181 -24.74 -6.05 -5.00
N THR A 182 -23.75 -5.20 -4.75
CA THR A 182 -23.57 -3.92 -5.44
C THR A 182 -23.24 -4.07 -6.92
N GLY A 183 -22.71 -5.22 -7.35
CA GLY A 183 -22.11 -5.40 -8.67
C GLY A 183 -20.79 -4.65 -8.87
N LEU A 184 -20.14 -4.22 -7.80
CA LEU A 184 -18.89 -3.44 -7.83
C LEU A 184 -17.68 -4.24 -7.29
N VAL A 185 -17.88 -5.52 -6.97
CA VAL A 185 -16.87 -6.34 -6.27
C VAL A 185 -16.48 -7.55 -7.08
N VAL A 186 -15.20 -7.88 -7.03
CA VAL A 186 -14.63 -9.12 -7.54
C VAL A 186 -13.80 -9.83 -6.49
N ASP A 187 -13.97 -11.15 -6.39
CA ASP A 187 -13.03 -12.05 -5.76
C ASP A 187 -12.09 -12.62 -6.82
N LEU A 188 -10.80 -12.50 -6.60
CA LEU A 188 -9.75 -12.84 -7.54
C LEU A 188 -8.97 -14.05 -7.07
N TRP A 189 -8.63 -14.94 -7.98
CA TRP A 189 -7.93 -16.19 -7.75
C TRP A 189 -8.46 -17.02 -6.57
N SER A 190 -8.54 -18.31 -6.73
CA SER A 190 -8.95 -19.22 -5.67
C SER A 190 -7.81 -19.55 -4.73
N ALA A 191 -8.06 -19.46 -3.43
CA ALA A 191 -7.21 -19.99 -2.38
C ALA A 191 -8.07 -20.72 -1.35
N SER A 192 -7.51 -21.73 -0.68
CA SER A 192 -8.23 -22.50 0.34
C SER A 192 -8.40 -21.73 1.65
N SER A 193 -7.57 -20.71 1.88
CA SER A 193 -7.63 -19.82 3.03
C SER A 193 -6.80 -18.56 2.77
N LYS A 194 -6.95 -17.55 3.63
CA LYS A 194 -6.10 -16.35 3.61
C LYS A 194 -4.61 -16.68 3.78
N ASP A 195 -4.29 -17.66 4.61
CA ASP A 195 -2.89 -18.06 4.85
C ASP A 195 -2.25 -18.65 3.60
N ASN A 196 -3.04 -19.36 2.78
CA ASN A 196 -2.58 -19.86 1.49
C ASN A 196 -2.22 -18.68 0.53
N TRP A 197 -2.96 -17.58 0.56
CA TRP A 197 -2.63 -16.37 -0.19
C TRP A 197 -1.25 -15.83 0.17
N TYR A 198 -0.92 -15.77 1.46
CA TYR A 198 0.35 -15.23 1.93
C TYR A 198 1.51 -16.23 1.84
N SER A 199 1.25 -17.52 1.86
CA SER A 199 2.27 -18.57 1.75
C SER A 199 2.58 -18.98 0.32
N ASN A 200 1.61 -18.91 -0.59
CA ASN A 200 1.78 -19.24 -2.00
C ASN A 200 2.55 -18.13 -2.74
N VAL A 201 3.71 -18.44 -3.27
CA VAL A 201 4.61 -17.48 -3.94
C VAL A 201 3.93 -16.75 -5.08
N LYS A 202 3.12 -17.44 -5.88
CA LYS A 202 2.40 -16.85 -7.02
C LYS A 202 1.30 -15.90 -6.57
N LEU A 203 0.46 -16.31 -5.63
CA LEU A 203 -0.61 -15.48 -5.08
C LEU A 203 -0.05 -14.26 -4.33
N LYS A 204 1.04 -14.42 -3.61
CA LYS A 204 1.76 -13.32 -2.96
C LYS A 204 2.23 -12.27 -3.98
N LYS A 205 2.77 -12.69 -5.11
CA LYS A 205 3.14 -11.78 -6.21
C LYS A 205 1.94 -11.01 -6.76
N TYR A 206 0.82 -11.71 -6.98
CA TYR A 206 -0.41 -11.09 -7.47
C TYR A 206 -0.96 -10.07 -6.48
N PHE A 207 -1.01 -10.42 -5.21
CA PHE A 207 -1.45 -9.51 -4.16
C PHE A 207 -0.54 -8.26 -4.06
N SER A 208 0.77 -8.43 -4.15
CA SER A 208 1.72 -7.31 -4.15
C SER A 208 1.43 -6.36 -5.32
N TRP A 209 1.25 -6.90 -6.54
CA TRP A 209 0.93 -6.10 -7.70
C TRP A 209 -0.40 -5.35 -7.55
N LEU A 210 -1.44 -6.03 -7.09
CA LEU A 210 -2.75 -5.41 -6.84
C LEU A 210 -2.65 -4.29 -5.79
N ASN A 211 -1.96 -4.55 -4.71
CA ASN A 211 -1.77 -3.57 -3.65
C ASN A 211 -1.05 -2.29 -4.11
N GLU A 212 -0.19 -2.39 -5.12
CA GLU A 212 0.54 -1.26 -5.70
C GLU A 212 -0.22 -0.56 -6.84
N ASN A 213 -1.14 -1.27 -7.51
CA ASN A 213 -1.70 -0.78 -8.78
C ASN A 213 -3.22 -0.69 -8.81
N ALA A 214 -3.96 -1.50 -8.08
CA ALA A 214 -5.41 -1.61 -8.22
C ALA A 214 -6.15 -0.28 -7.98
N HIS A 215 -5.66 0.55 -7.06
CA HIS A 215 -6.23 1.87 -6.78
C HIS A 215 -6.19 2.82 -7.99
N LYS A 216 -5.22 2.68 -8.89
CA LYS A 216 -5.08 3.47 -10.13
C LYS A 216 -6.22 3.19 -11.13
N PHE A 217 -6.93 2.09 -10.92
CA PHE A 217 -8.09 1.65 -11.67
C PHE A 217 -9.38 1.73 -10.83
N GLY A 218 -9.32 2.35 -9.66
CA GLY A 218 -10.47 2.54 -8.79
C GLY A 218 -10.80 1.36 -7.89
N PHE A 219 -9.96 0.31 -7.82
CA PHE A 219 -10.17 -0.83 -6.94
C PHE A 219 -9.44 -0.70 -5.62
N HIS A 220 -10.13 -1.09 -4.56
CA HIS A 220 -9.65 -1.11 -3.20
C HIS A 220 -9.93 -2.46 -2.55
N ASN A 221 -8.98 -3.02 -1.81
CA ASN A 221 -9.23 -4.20 -0.99
C ASN A 221 -10.02 -3.78 0.26
N THR A 222 -11.29 -4.17 0.37
CA THR A 222 -12.18 -3.65 1.43
C THR A 222 -11.83 -4.23 2.80
N TYR A 223 -11.49 -5.53 2.87
CA TYR A 223 -11.25 -6.26 4.11
C TYR A 223 -9.77 -6.50 4.32
N GLN A 224 -9.05 -5.47 4.81
CA GLN A 224 -7.60 -5.47 5.01
C GLN A 224 -7.18 -5.59 6.48
N LYS A 225 -8.06 -5.22 7.40
CA LYS A 225 -7.79 -5.16 8.83
C LYS A 225 -8.61 -6.23 9.56
N TRP A 226 -8.44 -6.30 10.88
CA TRP A 226 -9.15 -7.26 11.70
C TRP A 226 -10.64 -6.94 11.80
N ARG A 227 -11.43 -7.90 12.25
CA ARG A 227 -12.90 -7.86 12.37
C ARG A 227 -13.46 -6.71 13.22
N ASP A 228 -12.68 -6.17 14.13
CA ASP A 228 -13.03 -4.99 14.90
C ASP A 228 -13.06 -3.70 14.08
N VAL A 229 -12.40 -3.71 12.92
CA VAL A 229 -12.39 -2.59 11.96
C VAL A 229 -13.34 -2.87 10.79
N ASP A 230 -13.17 -3.99 10.11
CA ASP A 230 -13.82 -4.30 8.82
C ASP A 230 -15.01 -5.27 8.96
N TRP A 231 -15.33 -5.74 10.18
CA TRP A 231 -16.38 -6.72 10.55
C TRP A 231 -16.18 -8.14 10.02
N TYR A 232 -15.38 -8.31 8.97
CA TYR A 232 -15.08 -9.61 8.37
C TYR A 232 -13.61 -9.98 8.55
N GLU A 233 -13.28 -11.22 8.22
CA GLU A 233 -11.89 -11.66 8.15
C GLU A 233 -11.14 -10.93 7.03
N ILE A 234 -9.80 -10.92 7.13
CA ILE A 234 -8.96 -10.35 6.07
C ILE A 234 -9.11 -11.20 4.80
N GLU A 235 -9.48 -10.55 3.70
CA GLU A 235 -9.73 -11.19 2.41
C GLU A 235 -8.85 -10.58 1.31
N PRO A 236 -7.64 -11.09 1.07
CA PRO A 236 -6.73 -10.54 0.05
C PRO A 236 -7.23 -10.71 -1.39
N TRP A 237 -8.27 -11.51 -1.60
CA TRP A 237 -8.93 -11.72 -2.90
C TRP A 237 -10.05 -10.73 -3.18
N HIS A 238 -10.63 -10.04 -2.19
CA HIS A 238 -11.83 -9.23 -2.27
C HIS A 238 -11.51 -7.77 -2.63
N TRP A 239 -11.84 -7.37 -3.85
CA TRP A 239 -11.55 -6.05 -4.40
C TRP A 239 -12.81 -5.36 -4.85
N ARG A 240 -13.05 -4.15 -4.30
CA ARG A 240 -14.22 -3.32 -4.59
C ARG A 240 -13.83 -2.11 -5.42
N TYR A 241 -14.62 -1.84 -6.45
CA TYR A 241 -14.55 -0.59 -7.22
C TYR A 241 -15.18 0.56 -6.43
N LEU A 242 -14.40 1.62 -6.21
CA LEU A 242 -14.78 2.84 -5.48
C LEU A 242 -14.39 4.11 -6.27
N TRP A 243 -14.14 3.99 -7.58
CA TRP A 243 -13.48 4.93 -8.50
C TRP A 243 -12.07 5.38 -8.07
N VAL A 244 -11.33 5.98 -9.02
CA VAL A 244 -9.87 6.17 -8.88
C VAL A 244 -9.50 7.09 -7.71
N GLU A 245 -10.22 8.21 -7.55
CA GLU A 245 -9.89 9.22 -6.55
C GLU A 245 -10.04 8.69 -5.13
N LEU A 246 -11.15 7.99 -4.84
CA LEU A 246 -11.37 7.42 -3.50
C LEU A 246 -10.45 6.24 -3.24
N ALA A 247 -10.31 5.31 -4.18
CA ALA A 247 -9.43 4.17 -4.02
C ALA A 247 -7.97 4.60 -3.79
N THR A 248 -7.52 5.64 -4.50
CA THR A 248 -6.19 6.23 -4.32
C THR A 248 -6.05 6.90 -2.96
N TYR A 249 -7.04 7.69 -2.54
CA TYR A 249 -7.04 8.33 -1.23
C TYR A 249 -6.93 7.30 -0.09
N LEU A 250 -7.75 6.25 -0.14
CA LEU A 250 -7.73 5.17 0.86
C LEU A 250 -6.36 4.48 0.89
N ARG A 251 -5.79 4.18 -0.27
CA ARG A 251 -4.48 3.54 -0.39
C ARG A 251 -3.35 4.40 0.18
N GLU A 252 -3.31 5.70 -0.18
CA GLU A 252 -2.26 6.64 0.24
C GLU A 252 -2.31 6.93 1.75
N ASN A 253 -3.49 6.88 2.36
CA ASN A 253 -3.70 7.14 3.79
C ASN A 253 -3.78 5.85 4.63
N ASN A 254 -3.60 4.68 4.04
CA ASN A 254 -3.69 3.38 4.70
C ASN A 254 -5.02 3.19 5.46
N LEU A 255 -6.12 3.65 4.84
CA LEU A 255 -7.47 3.53 5.36
C LEU A 255 -8.21 2.38 4.70
N THR A 256 -9.05 1.67 5.45
CA THR A 256 -10.09 0.83 4.88
C THR A 256 -11.31 1.67 4.52
N PHE A 257 -12.20 1.14 3.69
CA PHE A 257 -13.45 1.83 3.39
C PHE A 257 -14.35 1.99 4.63
N ALA A 258 -14.26 1.05 5.57
CA ALA A 258 -14.95 1.12 6.86
C ALA A 258 -14.46 2.28 7.75
N GLU A 259 -13.15 2.48 7.82
CA GLU A 259 -12.56 3.61 8.58
C GLU A 259 -12.96 4.94 7.96
N PHE A 260 -12.91 5.04 6.65
CA PHE A 260 -13.33 6.22 5.91
C PHE A 260 -14.81 6.55 6.14
N TYR A 261 -15.68 5.56 6.05
CA TYR A 261 -17.11 5.71 6.36
C TYR A 261 -17.33 6.24 7.78
N LYS A 262 -16.66 5.64 8.77
CA LYS A 262 -16.74 6.08 10.18
C LYS A 262 -16.25 7.53 10.36
N GLU A 263 -15.21 7.93 9.65
CA GLU A 263 -14.69 9.30 9.69
C GLU A 263 -15.71 10.31 9.14
N LYS A 264 -16.27 10.03 7.96
CA LYS A 264 -17.22 10.92 7.28
C LYS A 264 -18.54 11.05 8.05
N THR A 265 -19.11 9.96 8.52
CA THR A 265 -20.41 9.97 9.24
C THR A 265 -20.35 10.52 10.68
N LYS A 266 -19.16 10.55 11.31
CA LYS A 266 -18.98 11.23 12.60
C LYS A 266 -19.06 12.73 12.49
N ASN A 267 -18.63 13.30 11.40
CA ASN A 267 -18.61 14.75 11.17
C ASN A 267 -20.00 15.29 10.84
N GLU A 268 -20.90 14.47 10.29
CA GLU A 268 -22.29 14.84 9.99
C GLU A 268 -23.22 14.87 11.23
N LYS A 269 -22.79 14.29 12.35
CA LYS A 269 -23.55 14.23 13.61
C LYS A 269 -23.19 15.35 14.61
N LYS A 270 -22.32 16.26 14.22
CA LYS A 270 -21.97 17.46 15.01
C LYS A 270 -22.58 18.71 14.38
#